data_33a3747a9caf51fdc4ba0bb86ee0ca4e
#
_entry.id   33a3747a9caf51fdc4ba0bb86ee0ca4e
#
_cell.length_a   1.000
_cell.length_b   1.000
_cell.length_c   1.000
_cell.angle_alpha   90.00
_cell.angle_beta   90.00
_cell.angle_gamma   90.00
#
_symmetry.space_group_name_H-M   'P 1'
#
loop_
_entity.id
_entity.type
_entity.pdbx_description
1 polymer ?
#
loop_
_entity_poly.entity_id
_entity_poly.type
_entity_poly.pdbx_seq_one_letter_code
_entity_poly.pdbx_strand_id
1 'polypeptide(L)'
;MNSVGIDVSKGKSMIAVMRPFGEVICSPFEVSHTSSELSTLARRLKSLDGEIRVVMEATGNYHLLIAMALHEAGLYVSVVNAMLVHDYGNNMLRRAKTDKKDAIKLANYGLDRWLTLVKFTPEEENRMLLKTCYR
;
A
#
# COMPACT_ATOMS: atom_id res chain seq x y z
N MET A 1 10.67 -12.16 -1.11
CA MET A 1 10.37 -10.77 -1.47
C MET A 1 8.93 -10.69 -1.94
N ASN A 2 8.08 -10.10 -1.11
CA ASN A 2 6.66 -9.97 -1.40
C ASN A 2 6.28 -8.50 -1.36
N SER A 3 5.78 -7.97 -2.47
CA SER A 3 5.31 -6.59 -2.55
C SER A 3 3.79 -6.58 -2.50
N VAL A 4 3.24 -5.88 -1.51
CA VAL A 4 1.81 -5.75 -1.33
C VAL A 4 1.39 -4.36 -1.77
N GLY A 5 0.60 -4.29 -2.83
CA GLY A 5 0.07 -3.02 -3.31
C GLY A 5 -1.33 -2.81 -2.77
N ILE A 6 -1.58 -1.64 -2.21
CA ILE A 6 -2.88 -1.31 -1.64
C ILE A 6 -3.42 -0.05 -2.29
N ASP A 7 -4.50 -0.20 -3.03
CA ASP A 7 -5.24 0.93 -3.59
C ASP A 7 -6.32 1.34 -2.60
N VAL A 8 -6.08 2.46 -1.91
CA VAL A 8 -6.93 2.92 -0.82
C VAL A 8 -8.06 3.80 -1.37
N SER A 9 -9.28 3.52 -0.91
CA SER A 9 -10.40 4.42 -1.15
C SER A 9 -11.15 4.63 0.18
N LYS A 10 -12.22 5.36 0.11
CA LYS A 10 -12.98 5.69 1.32
C LYS A 10 -13.63 4.42 1.88
N GLY A 11 -13.21 4.03 3.08
CA GLY A 11 -13.81 2.89 3.79
C GLY A 11 -13.40 1.52 3.33
N LYS A 12 -12.60 1.41 2.27
CA LYS A 12 -12.16 0.11 1.74
C LYS A 12 -10.89 0.24 0.93
N SER A 13 -10.23 -0.89 0.68
CA SER A 13 -9.01 -0.94 -0.13
C SER A 13 -8.97 -2.19 -0.97
N MET A 14 -8.29 -2.10 -2.11
CA MET A 14 -8.01 -3.26 -2.96
C MET A 14 -6.57 -3.68 -2.73
N ILE A 15 -6.35 -4.98 -2.52
CA ILE A 15 -5.05 -5.53 -2.13
C ILE A 15 -4.53 -6.45 -3.23
N ALA A 16 -3.27 -6.29 -3.63
CA ALA A 16 -2.59 -7.20 -4.55
C ALA A 16 -1.25 -7.59 -3.97
N VAL A 17 -0.85 -8.84 -4.14
CA VAL A 17 0.46 -9.32 -3.66
C VAL A 17 1.21 -9.91 -4.84
N MET A 18 2.42 -9.41 -5.07
CA MET A 18 3.27 -9.86 -6.18
C MET A 18 4.69 -10.13 -5.72
N ARG A 19 5.35 -11.02 -6.46
CA ARG A 19 6.79 -11.32 -6.32
C ARG A 19 7.50 -10.89 -7.59
N PRO A 20 8.84 -10.86 -7.59
CA PRO A 20 9.61 -10.48 -8.78
C PRO A 20 9.22 -11.29 -10.01
N PHE A 21 9.45 -10.70 -11.18
CA PHE A 21 9.18 -11.30 -12.48
C PHE A 21 7.70 -11.52 -12.79
N GLY A 22 6.84 -10.69 -12.19
CA GLY A 22 5.41 -10.71 -12.49
C GLY A 22 4.63 -11.85 -11.85
N GLU A 23 5.22 -12.54 -10.87
CA GLU A 23 4.52 -13.62 -10.18
C GLU A 23 3.42 -13.03 -9.29
N VAL A 24 2.17 -13.40 -9.54
CA VAL A 24 1.02 -12.97 -8.74
C VAL A 24 0.75 -14.01 -7.66
N ILE A 25 0.91 -13.62 -6.40
CA ILE A 25 0.70 -14.54 -5.27
C ILE A 25 -0.77 -14.60 -4.88
N CYS A 26 -1.41 -13.43 -4.84
CA CYS A 26 -2.85 -13.35 -4.58
C CYS A 26 -3.49 -12.47 -5.63
N SER A 27 -4.58 -12.95 -6.23
CA SER A 27 -5.39 -12.11 -7.09
C SER A 27 -5.93 -10.94 -6.28
N PRO A 28 -6.09 -9.76 -6.87
CA PRO A 28 -6.57 -8.61 -6.12
C PRO A 28 -7.89 -8.89 -5.40
N PHE A 29 -7.97 -8.48 -4.14
CA PHE A 29 -9.16 -8.67 -3.32
C PHE A 29 -9.43 -7.41 -2.50
N GLU A 30 -10.71 -7.23 -2.14
CA GLU A 30 -11.16 -6.04 -1.42
C GLU A 30 -11.17 -6.29 0.08
N VAL A 31 -10.79 -5.27 0.84
CA VAL A 31 -10.81 -5.31 2.31
C VAL A 31 -11.47 -4.04 2.81
N SER A 32 -12.41 -4.17 3.73
CA SER A 32 -13.04 -3.02 4.38
C SER A 32 -12.13 -2.50 5.51
N HIS A 33 -12.24 -1.21 5.81
CA HIS A 33 -11.42 -0.59 6.86
C HIS A 33 -12.04 -0.79 8.26
N THR A 34 -12.49 -2.00 8.55
CA THR A 34 -12.96 -2.37 9.87
C THR A 34 -11.85 -3.07 10.66
N SER A 35 -11.90 -3.00 11.98
CA SER A 35 -10.87 -3.63 12.81
C SER A 35 -10.71 -5.10 12.52
N SER A 36 -11.81 -5.82 12.35
CA SER A 36 -11.76 -7.27 12.10
C SER A 36 -11.13 -7.60 10.76
N GLU A 37 -11.48 -6.86 9.70
CA GLU A 37 -10.92 -7.14 8.38
C GLU A 37 -9.47 -6.73 8.28
N LEU A 38 -9.09 -5.61 8.90
CA LEU A 38 -7.68 -5.19 8.93
C LEU A 38 -6.82 -6.15 9.73
N SER A 39 -7.33 -6.68 10.84
CA SER A 39 -6.62 -7.71 11.61
C SER A 39 -6.43 -8.99 10.81
N THR A 40 -7.46 -9.40 10.09
CA THR A 40 -7.40 -10.59 9.23
C THR A 40 -6.39 -10.37 8.10
N LEU A 41 -6.40 -9.19 7.49
CA LEU A 41 -5.44 -8.84 6.45
C LEU A 41 -4.01 -8.91 6.98
N ALA A 42 -3.75 -8.33 8.14
CA ALA A 42 -2.42 -8.33 8.74
C ALA A 42 -1.91 -9.76 8.97
N ARG A 43 -2.76 -10.63 9.52
CA ARG A 43 -2.40 -12.03 9.72
C ARG A 43 -2.12 -12.75 8.41
N ARG A 44 -2.94 -12.50 7.41
CA ARG A 44 -2.77 -13.11 6.09
C ARG A 44 -1.45 -12.69 5.45
N LEU A 45 -1.11 -11.41 5.52
CA LEU A 45 0.14 -10.91 4.96
C LEU A 45 1.35 -11.44 5.72
N LYS A 46 1.26 -11.52 7.06
CA LYS A 46 2.36 -12.04 7.87
C LYS A 46 2.61 -13.52 7.67
N SER A 47 1.65 -14.25 7.11
CA SER A 47 1.83 -15.67 6.81
C SER A 47 2.61 -15.92 5.51
N LEU A 48 2.89 -14.88 4.73
CA LEU A 48 3.67 -15.04 3.50
C LEU A 48 5.14 -15.32 3.81
N ASP A 49 5.75 -16.17 3.00
CA ASP A 49 7.16 -16.50 3.15
C ASP A 49 8.04 -15.36 2.62
N GLY A 50 9.08 -15.03 3.36
CA GLY A 50 10.05 -14.03 2.96
C GLY A 50 9.72 -12.64 3.43
N GLU A 51 10.51 -11.68 2.98
CA GLU A 51 10.34 -10.30 3.35
C GLU A 51 9.08 -9.72 2.71
N ILE A 52 8.36 -8.90 3.47
CA ILE A 52 7.09 -8.31 3.04
C ILE A 52 7.20 -6.80 3.15
N ARG A 53 6.90 -6.10 2.07
CA ARG A 53 6.77 -4.64 2.09
C ARG A 53 5.43 -4.26 1.49
N VAL A 54 4.74 -3.36 2.19
CA VAL A 54 3.42 -2.89 1.79
C VAL A 54 3.56 -1.49 1.21
N VAL A 55 2.98 -1.27 0.04
CA VAL A 55 3.06 0.02 -0.65
C VAL A 55 1.66 0.55 -0.87
N MET A 56 1.41 1.78 -0.43
CA MET A 56 0.14 2.46 -0.68
C MET A 56 0.40 3.92 -1.00
N GLU A 57 -0.54 4.50 -1.72
CA GLU A 57 -0.49 5.88 -2.13
C GLU A 57 -1.16 6.75 -1.07
N ALA A 58 -0.59 7.92 -0.78
CA ALA A 58 -1.21 8.87 0.13
C ALA A 58 -2.49 9.42 -0.52
N THR A 59 -3.63 9.27 0.18
CA THR A 59 -4.94 9.68 -0.33
C THR A 59 -5.67 10.49 0.73
N GLY A 60 -5.29 11.75 0.90
CA GLY A 60 -5.84 12.56 1.98
C GLY A 60 -5.60 11.87 3.30
N ASN A 61 -6.66 11.51 4.02
CA ASN A 61 -6.57 10.83 5.31
C ASN A 61 -7.01 9.36 5.25
N TYR A 62 -7.50 8.89 4.10
CA TYR A 62 -8.09 7.56 4.01
C TYR A 62 -7.07 6.44 4.17
N HIS A 63 -5.81 6.67 3.81
CA HIS A 63 -4.76 5.66 3.96
C HIS A 63 -4.28 5.47 5.39
N LEU A 64 -4.50 6.46 6.27
CA LEU A 64 -3.92 6.44 7.62
C LEU A 64 -4.39 5.26 8.45
N LEU A 65 -5.68 4.94 8.39
CA LEU A 65 -6.23 3.85 9.20
C LEU A 65 -5.57 2.50 8.86
N ILE A 66 -5.51 2.16 7.57
CA ILE A 66 -4.91 0.90 7.17
C ILE A 66 -3.38 0.91 7.34
N ALA A 67 -2.72 2.05 7.09
CA ALA A 67 -1.28 2.16 7.29
C ALA A 67 -0.91 1.93 8.77
N MET A 68 -1.66 2.55 9.69
CA MET A 68 -1.44 2.38 11.12
C MET A 68 -1.69 0.94 11.56
N ALA A 69 -2.78 0.33 11.09
CA ALA A 69 -3.12 -1.03 11.47
C ALA A 69 -2.03 -2.02 11.04
N LEU A 70 -1.53 -1.90 9.82
CA LEU A 70 -0.50 -2.80 9.32
C LEU A 70 0.86 -2.51 9.97
N HIS A 71 1.16 -1.25 10.23
CA HIS A 71 2.39 -0.89 10.93
C HIS A 71 2.41 -1.45 12.36
N GLU A 72 1.31 -1.34 13.08
CA GLU A 72 1.20 -1.87 14.43
C GLU A 72 1.28 -3.40 14.47
N ALA A 73 0.90 -4.05 13.39
CA ALA A 73 1.03 -5.49 13.27
C ALA A 73 2.48 -5.94 12.98
N GLY A 74 3.39 -4.99 12.80
CA GLY A 74 4.81 -5.28 12.58
C GLY A 74 5.21 -5.37 11.11
N LEU A 75 4.35 -4.96 10.19
CA LEU A 75 4.66 -4.98 8.77
C LEU A 75 5.41 -3.71 8.33
N TYR A 76 6.26 -3.87 7.32
CA TYR A 76 6.95 -2.73 6.71
C TYR A 76 5.97 -2.05 5.76
N VAL A 77 5.53 -0.86 6.11
CA VAL A 77 4.56 -0.08 5.31
C VAL A 77 5.27 1.12 4.71
N SER A 78 5.04 1.37 3.43
CA SER A 78 5.55 2.54 2.73
C SER A 78 4.39 3.30 2.12
N VAL A 79 4.25 4.57 2.50
CA VAL A 79 3.25 5.46 1.92
C VAL A 79 3.96 6.35 0.92
N VAL A 80 3.58 6.24 -0.35
CA VAL A 80 4.30 6.89 -1.44
C VAL A 80 3.51 8.05 -2.03
N ASN A 81 4.23 8.95 -2.67
CA ASN A 81 3.64 10.11 -3.32
C ASN A 81 2.92 9.67 -4.59
N ALA A 82 1.68 10.11 -4.75
CA ALA A 82 0.84 9.78 -5.89
C ALA A 82 1.50 10.13 -7.24
N MET A 83 2.24 11.23 -7.29
CA MET A 83 2.90 11.63 -8.54
C MET A 83 3.95 10.64 -8.99
N LEU A 84 4.72 10.10 -8.07
CA LEU A 84 5.76 9.12 -8.42
C LEU A 84 5.13 7.84 -8.98
N VAL A 85 4.04 7.41 -8.39
CA VAL A 85 3.33 6.21 -8.85
C VAL A 85 2.64 6.48 -10.18
N HIS A 86 2.08 7.67 -10.35
CA HIS A 86 1.42 8.06 -11.59
C HIS A 86 2.40 8.02 -12.77
N ASP A 87 3.58 8.62 -12.61
CA ASP A 87 4.60 8.63 -13.66
C ASP A 87 5.04 7.21 -14.03
N TYR A 88 5.24 6.35 -13.02
CA TYR A 88 5.57 4.96 -13.24
C TYR A 88 4.48 4.26 -14.06
N GLY A 89 3.21 4.49 -13.69
CA GLY A 89 2.07 3.86 -14.35
C GLY A 89 1.88 4.27 -15.79
N ASN A 90 2.22 5.51 -16.12
CA ASN A 90 2.07 6.01 -17.50
C ASN A 90 2.91 5.23 -18.50
N ASN A 91 4.00 4.63 -18.05
CA ASN A 91 4.86 3.84 -18.91
C ASN A 91 4.42 2.38 -19.03
N MET A 92 3.62 1.89 -18.11
CA MET A 92 3.25 0.49 -18.03
C MET A 92 1.79 0.20 -18.32
N LEU A 93 0.89 1.09 -17.87
CA LEU A 93 -0.55 0.85 -17.97
C LEU A 93 -1.22 2.02 -18.67
N ARG A 94 -1.43 1.87 -19.94
CA ARG A 94 -2.03 2.93 -20.75
C ARG A 94 -3.54 2.95 -20.73
N ARG A 95 -4.18 1.90 -20.23
CA ARG A 95 -5.61 1.71 -20.40
C ARG A 95 -6.30 1.44 -19.11
N ALA A 96 -7.56 1.76 -19.09
CA ALA A 96 -8.54 1.43 -18.07
C ALA A 96 -8.00 1.44 -16.63
N LYS A 97 -8.42 2.43 -15.92
CA LYS A 97 -8.12 2.51 -14.49
C LYS A 97 -9.17 1.70 -13.75
N THR A 98 -8.75 0.59 -13.16
CA THR A 98 -9.58 -0.17 -12.25
C THR A 98 -8.83 -0.31 -10.94
N ASP A 99 -9.56 -0.43 -9.83
CA ASP A 99 -8.94 -0.59 -8.51
C ASP A 99 -7.99 -1.77 -8.47
N LYS A 100 -8.33 -2.85 -9.18
CA LYS A 100 -7.48 -4.03 -9.23
C LYS A 100 -6.16 -3.74 -9.93
N LYS A 101 -6.20 -3.01 -11.04
CA LYS A 101 -4.99 -2.66 -11.77
C LYS A 101 -4.13 -1.68 -10.99
N ASP A 102 -4.76 -0.77 -10.25
CA ASP A 102 -4.03 0.19 -9.42
C ASP A 102 -3.31 -0.52 -8.28
N ALA A 103 -3.92 -1.52 -7.67
CA ALA A 103 -3.26 -2.31 -6.62
C ALA A 103 -2.06 -3.08 -7.19
N ILE A 104 -2.20 -3.70 -8.36
CA ILE A 104 -1.11 -4.39 -9.04
C ILE A 104 0.01 -3.43 -9.40
N LYS A 105 -0.33 -2.25 -9.89
CA LYS A 105 0.64 -1.22 -10.23
C LYS A 105 1.45 -0.79 -9.01
N LEU A 106 0.79 -0.61 -7.87
CA LEU A 106 1.47 -0.27 -6.62
C LEU A 106 2.39 -1.40 -6.16
N ALA A 107 1.95 -2.65 -6.29
CA ALA A 107 2.80 -3.79 -5.96
C ALA A 107 4.04 -3.84 -6.85
N ASN A 108 3.88 -3.64 -8.15
CA ASN A 108 5.01 -3.59 -9.09
C ASN A 108 5.94 -2.42 -8.80
N TYR A 109 5.38 -1.27 -8.46
CA TYR A 109 6.17 -0.11 -8.05
C TYR A 109 7.06 -0.46 -6.85
N GLY A 110 6.49 -1.17 -5.88
CA GLY A 110 7.22 -1.61 -4.69
C GLY A 110 8.38 -2.55 -5.03
N LEU A 111 8.18 -3.45 -5.99
CA LEU A 111 9.26 -4.35 -6.43
C LEU A 111 10.38 -3.59 -7.12
N ASP A 112 10.04 -2.66 -8.01
CA ASP A 112 11.03 -1.89 -8.76
C ASP A 112 11.78 -0.89 -7.88
N ARG A 113 11.13 -0.39 -6.84
CA ARG A 113 11.71 0.61 -5.93
C ARG A 113 12.04 0.05 -4.56
N TRP A 114 12.17 -1.26 -4.45
CA TRP A 114 12.31 -1.97 -3.17
C TRP A 114 13.33 -1.33 -2.22
N LEU A 115 14.50 -1.01 -2.73
CA LEU A 115 15.58 -0.47 -1.91
C LEU A 115 15.39 0.99 -1.54
N THR A 116 14.53 1.71 -2.22
CA THR A 116 14.30 3.13 -1.97
C THR A 116 12.99 3.42 -1.25
N LEU A 117 12.21 2.39 -0.92
CA LEU A 117 10.98 2.57 -0.17
C LEU A 117 11.27 3.14 1.22
N VAL A 118 10.50 4.14 1.62
CA VAL A 118 10.65 4.80 2.91
C VAL A 118 9.60 4.23 3.86
N LYS A 119 10.05 3.78 5.03
CA LYS A 119 9.15 3.18 6.01
C LYS A 119 8.23 4.24 6.63
N PHE A 120 6.94 3.92 6.66
CA PHE A 120 5.93 4.76 7.31
C PHE A 120 6.22 4.89 8.80
N THR A 121 6.22 6.12 9.30
CA THR A 121 6.39 6.41 10.72
C THR A 121 5.20 7.25 11.19
N PRO A 122 4.37 6.73 12.12
CA PRO A 122 3.20 7.45 12.59
C PRO A 122 3.52 8.83 13.16
N GLU A 123 4.66 8.96 13.81
CA GLU A 123 5.08 10.23 14.41
C GLU A 123 5.31 11.32 13.37
N GLU A 124 5.92 11.00 12.26
CA GLU A 124 6.15 11.95 11.18
C GLU A 124 4.83 12.38 10.52
N GLU A 125 3.93 11.44 10.31
CA GLU A 125 2.60 11.74 9.77
C GLU A 125 1.85 12.70 10.69
N ASN A 126 1.88 12.46 12.00
CA ASN A 126 1.23 13.32 12.97
C ASN A 126 1.83 14.72 12.95
N ARG A 127 3.15 14.84 12.86
CA ARG A 127 3.80 16.15 12.77
C ARG A 127 3.38 16.91 11.53
N MET A 128 3.29 16.23 10.40
CA MET A 128 2.87 16.86 9.16
C MET A 128 1.42 17.34 9.23
N LEU A 129 0.54 16.53 9.81
CA LEU A 129 -0.84 16.91 10.00
C LEU A 129 -0.98 18.12 10.93
N LEU A 130 -0.22 18.15 12.02
CA LEU A 130 -0.23 19.28 12.96
C LEU A 130 0.24 20.56 12.29
N LYS A 131 1.32 20.48 11.50
CA LYS A 131 1.81 21.64 10.77
C LYS A 131 0.77 22.18 9.80
N THR A 132 0.04 21.30 9.14
CA THR A 132 -1.00 21.68 8.20
C THR A 132 -2.17 22.35 8.90
N CYS A 133 -2.53 21.87 10.09
CA CYS A 133 -3.64 22.41 10.86
C CYS A 133 -3.38 23.81 11.42
N TYR A 134 -2.12 24.17 11.63
CA TYR A 134 -1.77 25.48 12.20
C TYR A 134 -1.57 26.56 11.14
N ARG A 135 -1.85 26.28 9.91
CA ARG A 135 -1.81 27.25 8.83
C ARG A 135 -3.21 27.54 8.25
#